data_f9a3d85694335460ca6f51c7bb6d8453
#
_entry.id   f9a3d85694335460ca6f51c7bb6d8453
#
_cell.length_a   1.000
_cell.length_b   1.000
_cell.length_c   1.000
_cell.angle_alpha   90.00
_cell.angle_beta   90.00
_cell.angle_gamma   90.00
#
_symmetry.space_group_name_H-M   'P 1'
#
loop_
_entity.id
_entity.type
_entity.pdbx_description
1 polymer ?
#
loop_
_entity_poly.entity_id
_entity_poly.type
_entity_poly.pdbx_seq_one_letter_code
_entity_poly.pdbx_strand_id
1 'polypeptide(L)'
;VNGIDGPLFLGADTHALSTPASVTALEVLAANGVQVMIAENDEYTPTPAISHAIICYNRGRTSGLADGIVITPSHNPPESGGFKYNPPNGGPADTHITKWIEAKANELLAEKVLGVTRMTYEKALRANTTHRHDYLNTYVADLKNVIDMDAIRGANLRLGVDPLGGAGVHYWSAIGEHYGLN
;
A
#
# COMPACT_ATOMS: atom_id res chain seq x y z
N VAL A 1 -11.06 -9.06 -14.09
CA VAL A 1 -11.22 -10.51 -14.05
C VAL A 1 -11.59 -10.87 -12.62
N ASN A 2 -12.60 -11.73 -12.41
CA ASN A 2 -13.08 -12.19 -11.09
C ASN A 2 -13.68 -11.10 -10.16
N GLY A 3 -14.24 -10.01 -10.71
CA GLY A 3 -14.86 -8.95 -9.91
C GLY A 3 -13.87 -8.03 -9.18
N ILE A 4 -12.56 -8.14 -9.50
CA ILE A 4 -11.52 -7.25 -9.02
C ILE A 4 -11.34 -6.17 -10.08
N ASP A 5 -12.23 -5.18 -10.04
CA ASP A 5 -12.32 -4.07 -10.99
C ASP A 5 -12.57 -2.73 -10.26
N GLY A 6 -12.40 -2.73 -8.94
CA GLY A 6 -12.32 -1.54 -8.10
C GLY A 6 -10.93 -0.89 -8.13
N PRO A 7 -10.68 0.08 -7.24
CA PRO A 7 -9.39 0.75 -7.16
C PRO A 7 -8.30 -0.18 -6.63
N LEU A 8 -7.07 0.06 -7.10
CA LEU A 8 -5.85 -0.56 -6.60
C LEU A 8 -5.19 0.39 -5.58
N PHE A 9 -5.02 -0.06 -4.35
CA PHE A 9 -4.30 0.67 -3.32
C PHE A 9 -2.80 0.42 -3.44
N LEU A 10 -2.02 1.49 -3.68
CA LEU A 10 -0.57 1.43 -3.87
C LEU A 10 0.13 2.14 -2.73
N GLY A 11 1.00 1.44 -2.03
CA GLY A 11 1.83 2.03 -0.98
C GLY A 11 3.25 1.50 -0.97
N ALA A 12 4.14 2.26 -0.38
CA ALA A 12 5.57 1.98 -0.33
C ALA A 12 6.15 2.29 1.05
N ASP A 13 7.18 1.53 1.40
CA ASP A 13 7.98 1.77 2.60
C ASP A 13 9.15 2.73 2.34
N THR A 14 10.03 2.86 3.34
CA THR A 14 11.22 3.72 3.32
C THR A 14 12.44 3.07 2.64
N HIS A 15 12.32 1.88 2.09
CA HIS A 15 13.44 1.16 1.48
C HIS A 15 13.96 1.89 0.22
N ALA A 16 15.26 1.81 -0.02
CA ALA A 16 15.93 2.55 -1.10
C ALA A 16 15.34 2.30 -2.50
N LEU A 17 14.90 1.08 -2.79
CA LEU A 17 14.30 0.70 -4.07
C LEU A 17 12.79 0.97 -4.15
N SER A 18 12.12 1.32 -3.05
CA SER A 18 10.67 1.46 -3.03
C SER A 18 10.19 2.68 -3.81
N THR A 19 10.87 3.81 -3.74
CA THR A 19 10.53 5.00 -4.53
C THR A 19 10.61 4.75 -6.04
N PRO A 20 11.74 4.28 -6.62
CA PRO A 20 11.81 4.03 -8.07
C PRO A 20 10.82 2.92 -8.52
N ALA A 21 10.55 1.93 -7.69
CA ALA A 21 9.55 0.91 -7.98
C ALA A 21 8.13 1.49 -8.00
N SER A 22 7.78 2.39 -7.07
CA SER A 22 6.48 3.08 -7.02
C SER A 22 6.26 3.97 -8.24
N VAL A 23 7.28 4.71 -8.65
CA VAL A 23 7.26 5.52 -9.88
C VAL A 23 6.92 4.64 -11.07
N THR A 24 7.68 3.55 -11.25
CA THR A 24 7.47 2.61 -12.36
C THR A 24 6.09 1.95 -12.30
N ALA A 25 5.63 1.54 -11.12
CA ALA A 25 4.32 0.94 -10.93
C ALA A 25 3.20 1.92 -11.37
N LEU A 26 3.25 3.16 -10.89
CA LEU A 26 2.24 4.16 -11.24
C LEU A 26 2.22 4.47 -12.74
N GLU A 27 3.39 4.58 -13.39
CA GLU A 27 3.50 4.84 -14.82
C GLU A 27 2.86 3.72 -15.66
N VAL A 28 3.02 2.48 -15.25
CA VAL A 28 2.43 1.32 -15.94
C VAL A 28 0.93 1.22 -15.62
N LEU A 29 0.54 1.30 -14.35
CA LEU A 29 -0.85 1.17 -13.93
C LEU A 29 -1.75 2.25 -14.56
N ALA A 30 -1.33 3.51 -14.51
CA ALA A 30 -2.08 4.62 -15.10
C ALA A 30 -2.18 4.51 -16.64
N ALA A 31 -1.09 4.07 -17.31
CA ALA A 31 -1.10 3.86 -18.75
C ALA A 31 -2.05 2.74 -19.20
N ASN A 32 -2.35 1.80 -18.32
CA ASN A 32 -3.28 0.69 -18.55
C ASN A 32 -4.69 0.94 -17.98
N GLY A 33 -5.00 2.17 -17.55
CA GLY A 33 -6.34 2.57 -17.13
C GLY A 33 -6.76 2.05 -15.75
N VAL A 34 -5.81 1.59 -14.94
CA VAL A 34 -6.08 1.12 -13.57
C VAL A 34 -6.36 2.32 -12.67
N GLN A 35 -7.46 2.28 -11.90
CA GLN A 35 -7.74 3.27 -10.87
C GLN A 35 -6.79 3.04 -9.69
N VAL A 36 -5.87 3.95 -9.44
CA VAL A 36 -4.83 3.80 -8.42
C VAL A 36 -5.03 4.79 -7.30
N MET A 37 -5.02 4.30 -6.05
CA MET A 37 -5.02 5.10 -4.83
C MET A 37 -3.59 5.19 -4.31
N ILE A 38 -2.96 6.38 -4.39
CA ILE A 38 -1.64 6.65 -3.84
C ILE A 38 -1.75 7.49 -2.57
N ALA A 39 -0.73 7.45 -1.71
CA ALA A 39 -0.74 8.18 -0.45
C ALA A 39 -0.87 9.71 -0.66
N GLU A 40 -1.64 10.37 0.20
CA GLU A 40 -1.58 11.82 0.33
C GLU A 40 -0.19 12.26 0.82
N ASN A 41 0.24 13.44 0.40
CA ASN A 41 1.51 14.05 0.81
C ASN A 41 2.75 13.17 0.59
N ASP A 42 2.65 12.18 -0.33
CA ASP A 42 3.71 11.21 -0.63
C ASP A 42 4.21 10.44 0.62
N GLU A 43 3.29 10.18 1.57
CA GLU A 43 3.55 9.48 2.82
C GLU A 43 3.98 8.03 2.61
N TYR A 44 4.90 7.57 3.45
CA TYR A 44 5.21 6.14 3.55
C TYR A 44 4.01 5.37 4.08
N THR A 45 3.78 4.20 3.50
CA THR A 45 2.59 3.41 3.83
C THR A 45 3.00 2.02 4.31
N PRO A 46 2.88 1.74 5.62
CA PRO A 46 3.16 0.42 6.15
C PRO A 46 2.15 -0.60 5.63
N THR A 47 2.58 -1.85 5.46
CA THR A 47 1.77 -2.95 4.93
C THR A 47 0.36 -3.05 5.55
N PRO A 48 0.18 -2.95 6.88
CA PRO A 48 -1.16 -3.04 7.47
C PRO A 48 -2.10 -1.89 7.06
N ALA A 49 -1.59 -0.72 6.73
CA ALA A 49 -2.42 0.39 6.26
C ALA A 49 -3.02 0.13 4.87
N ILE A 50 -2.26 -0.52 3.97
CA ILE A 50 -2.77 -0.98 2.67
C ILE A 50 -3.83 -2.07 2.86
N SER A 51 -3.53 -3.08 3.70
CA SER A 51 -4.48 -4.15 4.01
C SER A 51 -5.79 -3.60 4.57
N HIS A 52 -5.70 -2.64 5.50
CA HIS A 52 -6.84 -1.94 6.08
C HIS A 52 -7.68 -1.20 5.01
N ALA A 53 -7.03 -0.44 4.12
CA ALA A 53 -7.71 0.29 3.06
C ALA A 53 -8.49 -0.65 2.14
N ILE A 54 -7.89 -1.78 1.73
CA ILE A 54 -8.56 -2.81 0.91
C ILE A 54 -9.78 -3.38 1.64
N ILE A 55 -9.62 -3.81 2.90
CA ILE A 55 -10.68 -4.42 3.71
C ILE A 55 -11.82 -3.43 3.93
N CYS A 56 -11.51 -2.17 4.28
CA CYS A 56 -12.52 -1.15 4.51
C CYS A 56 -13.29 -0.82 3.23
N TYR A 57 -12.61 -0.69 2.10
CA TYR A 57 -13.26 -0.45 0.81
C TYR A 57 -14.18 -1.61 0.42
N ASN A 58 -13.74 -2.85 0.61
CA ASN A 58 -14.46 -4.05 0.19
C ASN A 58 -15.60 -4.45 1.15
N ARG A 59 -15.70 -3.84 2.31
CA ARG A 59 -16.73 -4.17 3.32
C ARG A 59 -18.15 -4.05 2.73
N GLY A 60 -18.86 -5.18 2.69
CA GLY A 60 -20.22 -5.27 2.15
C GLY A 60 -20.32 -5.25 0.61
N ARG A 61 -19.20 -5.25 -0.12
CA ARG A 61 -19.17 -5.31 -1.59
C ARG A 61 -19.05 -6.76 -2.07
N THR A 62 -19.69 -7.06 -3.19
CA THR A 62 -19.60 -8.34 -3.90
C THR A 62 -19.03 -8.18 -5.32
N SER A 63 -18.87 -6.94 -5.79
CA SER A 63 -18.31 -6.57 -7.09
C SER A 63 -17.62 -5.20 -6.98
N GLY A 64 -16.83 -4.82 -7.97
CA GLY A 64 -16.03 -3.61 -7.90
C GLY A 64 -15.01 -3.68 -6.76
N LEU A 65 -14.45 -4.88 -6.52
CA LEU A 65 -13.57 -5.11 -5.39
C LEU A 65 -12.21 -4.48 -5.63
N ALA A 66 -11.71 -3.83 -4.58
CA ALA A 66 -10.36 -3.30 -4.53
C ALA A 66 -9.35 -4.38 -4.20
N ASP A 67 -8.13 -4.17 -4.65
CA ASP A 67 -6.93 -4.91 -4.31
C ASP A 67 -5.77 -3.94 -4.02
N GLY A 68 -4.54 -4.43 -3.89
CA GLY A 68 -3.43 -3.53 -3.62
C GLY A 68 -2.06 -4.09 -3.94
N ILE A 69 -1.12 -3.17 -4.01
CA ILE A 69 0.31 -3.44 -4.15
C ILE A 69 1.05 -2.78 -2.99
N VAL A 70 1.87 -3.57 -2.30
CA VAL A 70 2.75 -3.11 -1.23
C VAL A 70 4.19 -3.23 -1.72
N ILE A 71 4.83 -2.08 -1.90
CA ILE A 71 6.23 -2.02 -2.34
C ILE A 71 7.11 -1.99 -1.09
N THR A 72 7.57 -3.16 -0.70
CA THR A 72 8.39 -3.40 0.48
C THR A 72 9.09 -4.75 0.41
N PRO A 73 10.40 -4.81 0.63
CA PRO A 73 11.12 -6.08 0.84
C PRO A 73 11.03 -6.56 2.30
N SER A 74 10.41 -5.79 3.20
CA SER A 74 10.40 -5.95 4.65
C SER A 74 11.74 -5.48 5.27
N HIS A 75 12.71 -6.38 5.51
CA HIS A 75 13.99 -6.10 6.20
C HIS A 75 15.22 -6.47 5.36
N ASN A 76 15.07 -6.56 4.06
CA ASN A 76 16.18 -6.91 3.17
C ASN A 76 17.18 -5.74 3.04
N PRO A 77 18.42 -6.04 2.64
CA PRO A 77 19.43 -5.00 2.37
C PRO A 77 19.02 -4.10 1.19
N PRO A 78 19.65 -2.92 1.05
CA PRO A 78 19.21 -1.87 0.09
C PRO A 78 19.13 -2.30 -1.37
N GLU A 79 19.90 -3.28 -1.78
CA GLU A 79 19.94 -3.84 -3.14
C GLU A 79 18.79 -4.81 -3.45
N SER A 80 18.04 -5.24 -2.44
CA SER A 80 16.99 -6.25 -2.57
C SER A 80 15.61 -5.66 -2.30
N GLY A 81 14.95 -5.13 -3.32
CA GLY A 81 13.59 -4.60 -3.23
C GLY A 81 12.51 -5.68 -3.10
N GLY A 82 11.27 -5.25 -2.93
CA GLY A 82 10.11 -6.15 -2.86
C GLY A 82 8.86 -5.52 -3.47
N PHE A 83 8.09 -6.34 -4.15
CA PHE A 83 6.84 -5.96 -4.80
C PHE A 83 5.80 -7.03 -4.48
N LYS A 84 4.80 -6.71 -3.69
CA LYS A 84 3.83 -7.67 -3.15
C LYS A 84 2.42 -7.30 -3.58
N TYR A 85 1.67 -8.30 -4.03
CA TYR A 85 0.26 -8.14 -4.36
C TYR A 85 -0.63 -8.62 -3.20
N ASN A 86 -1.61 -7.81 -2.85
CA ASN A 86 -2.63 -8.11 -1.86
C ASN A 86 -3.99 -8.16 -2.55
N PRO A 87 -4.63 -9.35 -2.65
CA PRO A 87 -5.97 -9.52 -3.20
C PRO A 87 -7.06 -8.89 -2.32
N PRO A 88 -8.35 -8.95 -2.72
CA PRO A 88 -9.46 -8.28 -2.04
C PRO A 88 -9.65 -8.61 -0.55
N ASN A 89 -9.08 -9.70 -0.05
CA ASN A 89 -9.09 -10.03 1.37
C ASN A 89 -8.10 -9.18 2.20
N GLY A 90 -7.29 -8.34 1.53
CA GLY A 90 -6.30 -7.46 2.16
C GLY A 90 -5.02 -8.15 2.66
N GLY A 91 -4.98 -9.48 2.66
CA GLY A 91 -3.79 -10.25 3.06
C GLY A 91 -2.80 -10.46 1.90
N PRO A 92 -1.69 -11.14 2.15
CA PRO A 92 -0.75 -11.51 1.09
C PRO A 92 -1.38 -12.51 0.13
N ALA A 93 -1.04 -12.40 -1.16
CA ALA A 93 -1.54 -13.31 -2.19
C ALA A 93 -1.03 -14.74 -1.98
N ASP A 94 -1.92 -15.71 -2.23
CA ASP A 94 -1.58 -17.12 -2.19
C ASP A 94 -0.55 -17.50 -3.26
N THR A 95 0.16 -18.61 -3.03
CA THR A 95 1.25 -19.09 -3.89
C THR A 95 0.83 -19.29 -5.35
N HIS A 96 -0.41 -19.72 -5.60
CA HIS A 96 -0.89 -19.92 -6.98
C HIS A 96 -1.02 -18.59 -7.73
N ILE A 97 -1.41 -17.50 -7.05
CA ILE A 97 -1.51 -16.15 -7.61
C ILE A 97 -0.10 -15.59 -7.89
N THR A 98 0.79 -15.68 -6.89
CA THR A 98 2.16 -15.16 -7.02
C THR A 98 2.94 -15.88 -8.11
N LYS A 99 2.81 -17.20 -8.24
CA LYS A 99 3.42 -17.98 -9.33
C LYS A 99 2.88 -17.58 -10.71
N TRP A 100 1.58 -17.30 -10.82
CA TRP A 100 1.00 -16.82 -12.08
C TRP A 100 1.57 -15.44 -12.45
N ILE A 101 1.65 -14.52 -11.48
CA ILE A 101 2.23 -13.18 -11.68
C ILE A 101 3.68 -13.29 -12.10
N GLU A 102 4.47 -14.12 -11.41
CA GLU A 102 5.88 -14.37 -11.71
C GLU A 102 6.08 -14.93 -13.13
N ALA A 103 5.30 -15.95 -13.51
CA ALA A 103 5.35 -16.51 -14.85
C ALA A 103 5.05 -15.46 -15.91
N LYS A 104 4.02 -14.62 -15.69
CA LYS A 104 3.64 -13.56 -16.62
C LYS A 104 4.70 -12.45 -16.71
N ALA A 105 5.30 -12.09 -15.60
CA ALA A 105 6.41 -11.14 -15.57
C ALA A 105 7.63 -11.67 -16.35
N ASN A 106 7.96 -12.95 -16.19
CA ASN A 106 9.07 -13.59 -16.91
C ASN A 106 8.81 -13.68 -18.43
N GLU A 107 7.56 -13.92 -18.86
CA GLU A 107 7.20 -13.85 -20.29
C GLU A 107 7.48 -12.44 -20.85
N LEU A 108 7.01 -11.39 -20.17
CA LEU A 108 7.23 -10.00 -20.60
C LEU A 108 8.72 -9.62 -20.60
N LEU A 109 9.49 -10.12 -19.65
CA LEU A 109 10.94 -9.92 -19.62
C LEU A 109 11.65 -10.61 -20.79
N ALA A 110 11.24 -11.83 -21.13
CA ALA A 110 11.78 -12.55 -22.29
C ALA A 110 11.53 -11.78 -23.61
N GLU A 111 10.40 -11.09 -23.71
CA GLU A 111 10.04 -10.20 -24.81
C GLU A 111 10.67 -8.80 -24.69
N LYS A 112 11.64 -8.60 -23.78
CA LYS A 112 12.33 -7.32 -23.53
C LYS A 112 11.36 -6.19 -23.18
N VAL A 113 10.24 -6.51 -22.53
CA VAL A 113 9.15 -5.61 -22.10
C VAL A 113 8.53 -4.77 -23.24
N LEU A 114 8.68 -5.19 -24.49
CA LEU A 114 8.21 -4.44 -25.67
C LEU A 114 6.69 -4.26 -25.71
N GLY A 115 5.93 -5.16 -25.06
CA GLY A 115 4.47 -5.09 -24.97
C GLY A 115 3.94 -4.26 -23.79
N VAL A 116 4.81 -3.72 -22.95
CA VAL A 116 4.40 -2.99 -21.74
C VAL A 116 4.07 -1.54 -22.07
N THR A 117 2.80 -1.16 -21.92
CA THR A 117 2.36 0.22 -22.04
C THR A 117 2.76 1.02 -20.81
N ARG A 118 3.42 2.16 -21.02
CA ARG A 118 3.93 3.03 -19.94
C ARG A 118 3.77 4.50 -20.35
N MET A 119 3.53 5.38 -19.37
CA MET A 119 3.56 6.82 -19.56
C MET A 119 4.59 7.46 -18.63
N THR A 120 4.91 8.76 -18.81
CA THR A 120 5.82 9.44 -17.87
C THR A 120 5.16 9.63 -16.51
N TYR A 121 5.95 9.66 -15.44
CA TYR A 121 5.48 9.81 -14.07
C TYR A 121 4.62 11.06 -13.87
N GLU A 122 5.02 12.21 -14.46
CA GLU A 122 4.25 13.45 -14.37
C GLU A 122 2.86 13.35 -15.02
N LYS A 123 2.74 12.55 -16.09
CA LYS A 123 1.45 12.26 -16.72
C LYS A 123 0.64 11.30 -15.87
N ALA A 124 1.29 10.28 -15.32
CA ALA A 124 0.66 9.31 -14.45
C ALA A 124 0.07 9.95 -13.18
N LEU A 125 0.80 10.87 -12.55
CA LEU A 125 0.31 11.64 -11.38
C LEU A 125 -0.94 12.49 -11.69
N ARG A 126 -1.10 12.94 -12.93
CA ARG A 126 -2.21 13.79 -13.38
C ARG A 126 -3.29 13.01 -14.12
N ALA A 127 -3.14 11.71 -14.26
CA ALA A 127 -4.12 10.86 -14.93
C ALA A 127 -5.44 10.83 -14.14
N ASN A 128 -6.57 10.80 -14.85
CA ASN A 128 -7.90 10.69 -14.23
C ASN A 128 -8.08 9.39 -13.44
N THR A 129 -7.17 8.45 -13.57
CA THR A 129 -7.14 7.16 -12.88
C THR A 129 -6.27 7.19 -11.61
N THR A 130 -5.56 8.29 -11.34
CA THR A 130 -4.71 8.42 -10.14
C THR A 130 -5.39 9.32 -9.12
N HIS A 131 -5.62 8.78 -7.93
CA HIS A 131 -6.31 9.44 -6.83
C HIS A 131 -5.44 9.44 -5.59
N ARG A 132 -5.66 10.43 -4.71
CA ARG A 132 -5.02 10.50 -3.40
C ARG A 132 -5.90 9.83 -2.35
N HIS A 133 -5.26 9.12 -1.40
CA HIS A 133 -5.92 8.45 -0.29
C HIS A 133 -5.17 8.70 1.02
N ASP A 134 -5.91 9.09 2.04
CA ASP A 134 -5.38 9.29 3.39
C ASP A 134 -5.27 7.95 4.13
N TYR A 135 -4.15 7.26 3.92
CA TYR A 135 -3.87 6.00 4.60
C TYR A 135 -3.63 6.18 6.10
N LEU A 136 -2.99 7.27 6.49
CA LEU A 136 -2.55 7.50 7.85
C LEU A 136 -3.75 7.73 8.77
N ASN A 137 -4.54 8.76 8.52
CA ASN A 137 -5.63 9.12 9.42
C ASN A 137 -6.76 8.10 9.41
N THR A 138 -7.06 7.48 8.25
CA THR A 138 -8.07 6.42 8.17
C THR A 138 -7.68 5.19 8.98
N TYR A 139 -6.41 4.77 8.93
CA TYR A 139 -5.89 3.66 9.72
C TYR A 139 -5.89 3.98 11.22
N VAL A 140 -5.34 5.15 11.60
CA VAL A 140 -5.25 5.58 12.99
C VAL A 140 -6.63 5.68 13.64
N ALA A 141 -7.60 6.29 12.96
CA ALA A 141 -8.95 6.45 13.49
C ALA A 141 -9.69 5.10 13.73
N ASP A 142 -9.32 4.05 12.98
CA ASP A 142 -9.96 2.73 13.09
C ASP A 142 -9.31 1.82 14.15
N LEU A 143 -8.13 2.17 14.67
CA LEU A 143 -7.42 1.36 15.69
C LEU A 143 -8.27 1.07 16.92
N LYS A 144 -9.14 1.98 17.34
CA LYS A 144 -10.07 1.79 18.46
C LYS A 144 -11.03 0.60 18.31
N ASN A 145 -11.22 0.11 17.08
CA ASN A 145 -12.08 -1.04 16.81
C ASN A 145 -11.37 -2.39 17.03
N VAL A 146 -10.06 -2.37 17.19
CA VAL A 146 -9.22 -3.57 17.37
C VAL A 146 -8.33 -3.50 18.62
N ILE A 147 -8.14 -2.30 19.19
CA ILE A 147 -7.31 -2.05 20.37
C ILE A 147 -8.12 -1.22 21.37
N ASP A 148 -8.08 -1.60 22.64
CA ASP A 148 -8.66 -0.80 23.73
C ASP A 148 -7.75 0.40 24.05
N MET A 149 -7.94 1.48 23.30
CA MET A 149 -7.16 2.71 23.45
C MET A 149 -7.47 3.43 24.77
N ASP A 150 -8.66 3.25 25.33
CA ASP A 150 -9.03 3.83 26.62
C ASP A 150 -8.27 3.16 27.77
N ALA A 151 -8.08 1.84 27.70
CA ALA A 151 -7.26 1.12 28.68
C ALA A 151 -5.79 1.59 28.63
N ILE A 152 -5.23 1.77 27.42
CA ILE A 152 -3.85 2.26 27.25
C ILE A 152 -3.72 3.67 27.83
N ARG A 153 -4.62 4.58 27.47
CA ARG A 153 -4.63 5.95 27.99
C ARG A 153 -4.80 5.99 29.51
N GLY A 154 -5.73 5.17 30.04
CA GLY A 154 -6.01 5.08 31.47
C GLY A 154 -4.85 4.53 32.29
N ALA A 155 -3.96 3.75 31.68
CA ALA A 155 -2.76 3.22 32.34
C ALA A 155 -1.68 4.29 32.61
N ASN A 156 -1.81 5.48 32.02
CA ASN A 156 -0.92 6.62 32.21
C ASN A 156 0.57 6.28 32.05
N LEU A 157 0.88 5.48 31.03
CA LEU A 157 2.23 5.05 30.71
C LEU A 157 3.00 6.18 29.99
N ARG A 158 4.30 6.25 30.24
CA ARG A 158 5.22 7.03 29.42
C ARG A 158 5.69 6.13 28.28
N LEU A 159 5.27 6.44 27.06
CA LEU A 159 5.56 5.63 25.89
C LEU A 159 6.71 6.23 25.09
N GLY A 160 7.75 5.44 24.87
CA GLY A 160 8.82 5.78 23.92
C GLY A 160 8.68 4.92 22.68
N VAL A 161 8.76 5.55 21.50
CA VAL A 161 8.64 4.86 20.22
C VAL A 161 9.83 5.18 19.36
N ASP A 162 10.46 4.15 18.81
CA ASP A 162 11.50 4.25 17.81
C ASP A 162 11.14 3.37 16.59
N PRO A 163 10.67 3.95 15.49
CA PRO A 163 10.32 3.19 14.28
C PRO A 163 11.54 2.73 13.48
N LEU A 164 12.77 3.02 13.93
CA LEU A 164 14.04 2.65 13.28
C LEU A 164 14.09 3.06 11.79
N GLY A 165 13.46 4.19 11.42
CA GLY A 165 13.35 4.64 10.03
C GLY A 165 12.38 3.85 9.16
N GLY A 166 11.54 2.99 9.74
CA GLY A 166 10.54 2.22 9.02
C GLY A 166 9.32 3.03 8.59
N ALA A 167 8.45 2.43 7.77
CA ALA A 167 7.27 3.07 7.17
C ALA A 167 6.24 3.62 8.17
N GLY A 168 6.31 3.19 9.45
CA GLY A 168 5.47 3.70 10.53
C GLY A 168 5.93 5.03 11.14
N VAL A 169 6.96 5.66 10.60
CA VAL A 169 7.61 6.86 11.19
C VAL A 169 6.64 8.00 11.54
N HIS A 170 5.64 8.25 10.69
CA HIS A 170 4.64 9.31 10.93
C HIS A 170 3.38 8.82 11.65
N TYR A 171 3.17 7.50 11.74
CA TYR A 171 1.96 6.94 12.35
C TYR A 171 1.94 7.11 13.87
N TRP A 172 3.09 7.04 14.53
CA TRP A 172 3.16 7.08 15.99
C TRP A 172 2.78 8.44 16.58
N SER A 173 3.20 9.55 15.95
CA SER A 173 2.76 10.88 16.37
C SER A 173 1.24 11.04 16.21
N ALA A 174 0.71 10.62 15.04
CA ALA A 174 -0.72 10.66 14.78
C ALA A 174 -1.54 9.79 15.77
N ILE A 175 -1.04 8.61 16.15
CA ILE A 175 -1.66 7.76 17.18
C ILE A 175 -1.64 8.47 18.54
N GLY A 176 -0.50 9.03 18.95
CA GLY A 176 -0.35 9.76 20.20
C GLY A 176 -1.31 10.93 20.29
N GLU A 177 -1.37 11.75 19.25
CA GLU A 177 -2.27 12.92 19.16
C GLU A 177 -3.75 12.51 19.15
N HIS A 178 -4.12 11.54 18.30
CA HIS A 178 -5.51 11.13 18.13
C HIS A 178 -6.10 10.50 19.38
N TYR A 179 -5.31 9.71 20.12
CA TYR A 179 -5.78 8.98 21.31
C TYR A 179 -5.36 9.61 22.64
N GLY A 180 -4.65 10.73 22.61
CA GLY A 180 -4.18 11.41 23.83
C GLY A 180 -3.21 10.54 24.64
N LEU A 181 -2.28 9.86 23.98
CA LEU A 181 -1.23 9.07 24.61
C LEU A 181 0.00 9.92 24.92
N ASN A 182 0.72 9.59 26.02
CA ASN A 182 1.81 10.41 26.52
C ASN A 182 3.16 9.72 26.34
#